data_4658802781e98b6097e9bb1b93aa91aa
#
_entry.id   4658802781e98b6097e9bb1b93aa91aa
#
_cell.length_a   1.000
_cell.length_b   1.000
_cell.length_c   1.000
_cell.angle_alpha   90.00
_cell.angle_beta   90.00
_cell.angle_gamma   90.00
#
_symmetry.space_group_name_H-M   'P 1'
#
loop_
_entity.id
_entity.type
_entity.pdbx_description
1 polymer ?
#
loop_
_entity_poly.entity_id
_entity_poly.type
_entity_poly.pdbx_seq_one_letter_code
_entity_poly.pdbx_strand_id
1 'polypeptide(L)'
;MIKIVGDINFSDGYFDAGFGVGSSIVQGADPFVGLKRKDSDYWIGNFECVCSNVSDKKATFANQFRISPICLSKIKHLDLYGVANNHVMQHGNDAYKEMLAYLEENHISHIGSKRQKKSVFTHQGKQIGILAFSQRPDNFTNDPLYWSLPEYSEIKNEIESLADCNYRIAYVHWGNEFIDFPYKDQVQLAHYMIECGIDLLIGMHPHRLQGYEIYKGKYIFYSLGNCVFNMKWEPTRYSIVVNVDFNSDQLVSYDYLYIGDNFFPRYIDNIPDEYDIEHLATLVNHSIENEKYYAEVFCNLKQYRKVNRVDFIKNVHNFKFKDFLNIISEFLRRK
;
A
#
# COMPACT_ATOMS: atom_id res chain seq x y z
N MET A 1 8.50 -16.01 -10.46
CA MET A 1 8.20 -15.92 -9.01
C MET A 1 7.04 -14.97 -8.77
N ILE A 2 6.38 -15.05 -7.59
CA ILE A 2 5.39 -14.05 -7.18
C ILE A 2 6.17 -12.93 -6.49
N LYS A 3 5.88 -11.68 -6.87
CA LYS A 3 6.50 -10.47 -6.31
C LYS A 3 5.42 -9.59 -5.69
N ILE A 4 5.56 -9.27 -4.40
CA ILE A 4 4.55 -8.54 -3.65
C ILE A 4 5.18 -7.24 -3.15
N VAL A 5 4.57 -6.11 -3.48
CA VAL A 5 5.00 -4.78 -3.07
C VAL A 5 3.95 -4.10 -2.19
N GLY A 6 4.36 -3.06 -1.49
CA GLY A 6 3.51 -2.29 -0.59
C GLY A 6 2.62 -1.27 -1.30
N ASP A 7 2.48 -0.09 -0.68
CA ASP A 7 1.50 0.92 -1.05
C ASP A 7 1.86 1.66 -2.35
N ILE A 8 0.86 1.82 -3.21
CA ILE A 8 0.99 2.43 -4.54
C ILE A 8 -0.04 3.54 -4.69
N ASN A 9 0.44 4.76 -4.84
CA ASN A 9 -0.36 5.91 -5.20
C ASN A 9 0.16 6.54 -6.50
N PHE A 10 -0.59 6.42 -7.57
CA PHE A 10 -0.25 6.98 -8.89
C PHE A 10 -0.74 8.42 -9.08
N SER A 11 -1.26 9.07 -8.06
CA SER A 11 -1.69 10.47 -8.15
C SER A 11 -0.58 11.43 -7.74
N ASP A 12 -0.76 12.72 -8.06
CA ASP A 12 0.02 13.76 -7.41
C ASP A 12 -0.41 13.92 -5.96
N GLY A 13 0.54 14.24 -5.09
CA GLY A 13 0.27 14.63 -3.72
C GLY A 13 -0.23 16.07 -3.61
N TYR A 14 -0.56 16.43 -2.38
CA TYR A 14 -0.96 17.80 -2.05
C TYR A 14 0.17 18.81 -2.28
N PHE A 15 1.42 18.39 -2.02
CA PHE A 15 2.60 19.25 -2.09
C PHE A 15 3.39 19.13 -3.39
N ASP A 16 2.89 18.38 -4.37
CA ASP A 16 3.49 18.19 -5.68
C ASP A 16 2.45 18.23 -6.83
N ALA A 17 1.31 18.90 -6.59
CA ALA A 17 0.23 19.03 -7.56
C ALA A 17 0.70 19.67 -8.88
N GLY A 18 0.62 18.89 -9.96
CA GLY A 18 1.04 19.30 -11.30
C GLY A 18 2.47 18.91 -11.68
N PHE A 19 3.27 18.33 -10.76
CA PHE A 19 4.65 17.88 -11.01
C PHE A 19 5.04 16.61 -10.22
N GLY A 20 4.07 15.92 -9.63
CA GLY A 20 4.27 14.67 -8.90
C GLY A 20 4.17 13.41 -9.75
N VAL A 21 3.84 12.29 -9.11
CA VAL A 21 3.73 10.97 -9.74
C VAL A 21 2.71 10.97 -10.88
N GLY A 22 1.49 11.45 -10.62
CA GLY A 22 0.41 11.44 -11.60
C GLY A 22 0.72 12.28 -12.82
N SER A 23 1.28 13.47 -12.60
CA SER A 23 1.73 14.37 -13.68
C SER A 23 2.84 13.74 -14.52
N SER A 24 3.78 13.02 -13.89
CA SER A 24 4.86 12.31 -14.59
C SER A 24 4.31 11.16 -15.45
N ILE A 25 3.36 10.38 -14.93
CA ILE A 25 2.69 9.29 -15.69
C ILE A 25 1.92 9.86 -16.90
N VAL A 26 1.22 10.97 -16.73
CA VAL A 26 0.53 11.65 -17.84
C VAL A 26 1.53 12.02 -18.95
N GLN A 27 2.74 12.46 -18.60
CA GLN A 27 3.82 12.80 -19.50
C GLN A 27 4.55 11.58 -20.10
N GLY A 28 4.15 10.35 -19.71
CA GLY A 28 4.67 9.11 -20.27
C GLY A 28 5.75 8.43 -19.44
N ALA A 29 5.98 8.87 -18.19
CA ALA A 29 6.89 8.15 -17.30
C ALA A 29 6.28 6.81 -16.86
N ASP A 30 7.14 5.77 -16.80
CA ASP A 30 6.80 4.49 -16.19
C ASP A 30 7.24 4.49 -14.72
N PRO A 31 6.31 4.42 -13.76
CA PRO A 31 6.66 4.44 -12.34
C PRO A 31 7.44 3.18 -11.90
N PHE A 32 7.44 2.11 -12.69
CA PHE A 32 8.15 0.87 -12.38
C PHE A 32 9.45 0.69 -13.18
N VAL A 33 9.94 1.71 -13.84
CA VAL A 33 11.17 1.65 -14.68
C VAL A 33 12.39 1.10 -13.90
N GLY A 34 12.44 1.31 -12.59
CA GLY A 34 13.48 0.79 -11.70
C GLY A 34 13.29 -0.67 -11.25
N LEU A 35 12.13 -1.27 -11.53
CA LEU A 35 11.79 -2.63 -11.16
C LEU A 35 11.72 -3.50 -12.42
N LYS A 36 12.72 -4.38 -12.57
CA LYS A 36 12.77 -5.29 -13.71
C LYS A 36 11.69 -6.36 -13.57
N ARG A 37 10.72 -6.40 -14.49
CA ARG A 37 9.72 -7.46 -14.60
C ARG A 37 10.18 -8.50 -15.61
N LYS A 38 10.08 -9.78 -15.24
CA LYS A 38 10.17 -10.92 -16.15
C LYS A 38 8.76 -11.36 -16.56
N ASP A 39 8.59 -11.90 -17.74
CA ASP A 39 7.27 -12.38 -18.21
C ASP A 39 6.71 -13.51 -17.33
N SER A 40 7.59 -14.26 -16.67
CA SER A 40 7.22 -15.31 -15.73
C SER A 40 6.89 -14.83 -14.32
N ASP A 41 7.04 -13.54 -14.02
CA ASP A 41 6.73 -12.97 -12.70
C ASP A 41 5.24 -12.64 -12.59
N TYR A 42 4.70 -12.76 -11.38
CA TYR A 42 3.36 -12.33 -11.01
C TYR A 42 3.44 -11.26 -9.94
N TRP A 43 3.07 -10.04 -10.29
CA TRP A 43 3.23 -8.87 -9.41
C TRP A 43 1.92 -8.46 -8.73
N ILE A 44 1.99 -8.24 -7.42
CA ILE A 44 0.86 -7.85 -6.56
C ILE A 44 1.21 -6.55 -5.85
N GLY A 45 0.31 -5.56 -5.85
CA GLY A 45 0.50 -4.28 -5.16
C GLY A 45 -0.79 -3.71 -4.58
N ASN A 46 -0.68 -2.96 -3.47
CA ASN A 46 -1.81 -2.24 -2.87
C ASN A 46 -2.07 -0.94 -3.59
N PHE A 47 -3.18 -0.86 -4.32
CA PHE A 47 -3.58 0.32 -5.07
C PHE A 47 -4.27 1.32 -4.16
N GLU A 48 -3.47 2.14 -3.48
CA GLU A 48 -3.91 3.12 -2.49
C GLU A 48 -4.27 4.46 -3.14
N CYS A 49 -5.06 4.37 -4.20
CA CYS A 49 -5.72 5.50 -4.84
C CYS A 49 -6.90 4.97 -5.66
N VAL A 50 -7.73 5.85 -6.22
CA VAL A 50 -8.85 5.46 -7.07
C VAL A 50 -8.57 5.79 -8.54
N CYS A 51 -8.95 4.88 -9.44
CA CYS A 51 -8.89 5.09 -10.88
C CYS A 51 -10.27 5.51 -11.37
N SER A 52 -10.49 6.83 -11.57
CA SER A 52 -11.79 7.35 -11.94
C SER A 52 -11.71 8.74 -12.59
N ASN A 53 -12.65 9.05 -13.48
CA ASN A 53 -12.88 10.40 -13.99
C ASN A 53 -13.84 11.20 -13.10
N VAL A 54 -14.61 10.50 -12.26
CA VAL A 54 -15.58 11.10 -11.33
C VAL A 54 -14.90 11.45 -10.01
N SER A 55 -15.34 12.52 -9.35
CA SER A 55 -14.90 12.92 -8.02
C SER A 55 -15.95 13.81 -7.36
N ASP A 56 -16.21 13.56 -6.07
CA ASP A 56 -16.99 14.47 -5.21
C ASP A 56 -16.14 15.61 -4.65
N LYS A 57 -14.81 15.56 -4.82
CA LYS A 57 -13.86 16.59 -4.38
C LYS A 57 -13.71 17.67 -5.45
N LYS A 58 -13.26 18.86 -5.03
CA LYS A 58 -13.10 20.04 -5.88
C LYS A 58 -11.67 20.55 -5.89
N ALA A 59 -11.32 21.32 -6.91
CA ALA A 59 -10.03 21.97 -7.09
C ALA A 59 -8.86 20.96 -7.02
N THR A 60 -7.77 21.29 -6.35
CA THR A 60 -6.57 20.47 -6.22
C THR A 60 -6.86 19.12 -5.54
N PHE A 61 -7.86 19.07 -4.64
CA PHE A 61 -8.26 17.83 -3.95
C PHE A 61 -8.91 16.81 -4.87
N ALA A 62 -9.46 17.22 -6.00
CA ALA A 62 -10.04 16.32 -6.99
C ALA A 62 -9.00 15.41 -7.66
N ASN A 63 -7.71 15.71 -7.52
CA ASN A 63 -6.63 14.95 -8.15
C ASN A 63 -5.76 14.16 -7.15
N GLN A 64 -5.97 14.35 -5.84
CA GLN A 64 -5.22 13.60 -4.82
C GLN A 64 -5.82 12.21 -4.67
N PHE A 65 -4.98 11.19 -4.59
CA PHE A 65 -5.41 9.79 -4.51
C PHE A 65 -6.39 9.39 -5.63
N ARG A 66 -6.28 10.06 -6.79
CA ARG A 66 -7.09 9.76 -7.97
C ARG A 66 -6.27 9.87 -9.25
N ILE A 67 -6.38 8.84 -10.07
CA ILE A 67 -5.77 8.79 -11.41
C ILE A 67 -6.87 8.57 -12.46
N SER A 68 -6.70 9.14 -13.65
CA SER A 68 -7.60 8.85 -14.76
C SER A 68 -7.40 7.43 -15.28
N PRO A 69 -8.47 6.71 -15.68
CA PRO A 69 -8.39 5.39 -16.30
C PRO A 69 -7.41 5.30 -17.47
N ILE A 70 -7.33 6.33 -18.30
CA ILE A 70 -6.39 6.37 -19.43
C ILE A 70 -4.91 6.35 -18.97
N CYS A 71 -4.61 6.81 -17.76
CA CYS A 71 -3.27 6.70 -17.20
C CYS A 71 -2.99 5.28 -16.72
N LEU A 72 -3.96 4.64 -16.07
CA LEU A 72 -3.80 3.26 -15.59
C LEU A 72 -3.61 2.27 -16.74
N SER A 73 -4.23 2.50 -17.90
CA SER A 73 -4.06 1.64 -19.08
C SER A 73 -2.60 1.57 -19.59
N LYS A 74 -1.78 2.56 -19.24
CA LYS A 74 -0.35 2.62 -19.60
C LYS A 74 0.53 1.84 -18.62
N ILE A 75 0.01 1.53 -17.42
CA ILE A 75 0.76 0.86 -16.35
C ILE A 75 0.42 -0.62 -16.38
N LYS A 76 1.34 -1.44 -16.87
CA LYS A 76 1.13 -2.89 -17.04
C LYS A 76 2.05 -3.73 -16.16
N HIS A 77 2.53 -3.17 -15.07
CA HIS A 77 3.53 -3.84 -14.23
C HIS A 77 2.90 -4.84 -13.24
N LEU A 78 1.69 -4.54 -12.75
CA LEU A 78 1.00 -5.39 -11.78
C LEU A 78 0.01 -6.34 -12.46
N ASP A 79 -0.08 -7.56 -11.94
CA ASP A 79 -1.06 -8.58 -12.35
C ASP A 79 -2.28 -8.57 -11.42
N LEU A 80 -2.11 -8.16 -10.14
CA LEU A 80 -3.18 -8.14 -9.16
C LEU A 80 -3.11 -6.87 -8.31
N TYR A 81 -4.23 -6.17 -8.22
CA TYR A 81 -4.39 -4.94 -7.44
C TYR A 81 -5.19 -5.20 -6.16
N GLY A 82 -4.61 -4.91 -4.97
CA GLY A 82 -5.35 -4.79 -3.72
C GLY A 82 -6.12 -3.47 -3.69
N VAL A 83 -7.43 -3.51 -3.48
CA VAL A 83 -8.30 -2.32 -3.46
C VAL A 83 -9.03 -2.14 -2.13
N ALA A 84 -8.57 -2.79 -1.06
CA ALA A 84 -9.09 -2.65 0.29
C ALA A 84 -8.17 -1.74 1.11
N ASN A 85 -8.36 -0.42 1.02
CA ASN A 85 -7.60 0.56 1.79
C ASN A 85 -8.41 1.84 2.05
N ASN A 86 -7.96 2.65 2.99
CA ASN A 86 -8.67 3.84 3.48
C ASN A 86 -8.70 5.04 2.52
N HIS A 87 -8.11 4.94 1.30
CA HIS A 87 -8.09 6.01 0.30
C HIS A 87 -8.94 5.75 -0.93
N VAL A 88 -9.31 4.50 -1.22
CA VAL A 88 -10.09 4.18 -2.43
C VAL A 88 -11.49 4.79 -2.45
N MET A 89 -12.07 5.11 -1.27
CA MET A 89 -13.38 5.78 -1.15
C MET A 89 -13.27 7.31 -1.08
N GLN A 90 -12.07 7.88 -1.15
CA GLN A 90 -11.82 9.33 -0.98
C GLN A 90 -12.63 10.22 -1.93
N HIS A 91 -13.00 9.72 -3.10
CA HIS A 91 -13.73 10.44 -4.15
C HIS A 91 -15.20 10.01 -4.28
N GLY A 92 -15.72 9.33 -3.25
CA GLY A 92 -17.11 8.91 -3.18
C GLY A 92 -17.38 7.54 -3.83
N ASN A 93 -18.61 7.08 -3.64
CA ASN A 93 -19.06 5.75 -4.08
C ASN A 93 -19.00 5.57 -5.60
N ASP A 94 -19.33 6.62 -6.36
CA ASP A 94 -19.40 6.54 -7.82
C ASP A 94 -17.99 6.42 -8.42
N ALA A 95 -17.00 7.11 -7.84
CA ALA A 95 -15.62 6.98 -8.27
C ALA A 95 -15.08 5.55 -8.01
N TYR A 96 -15.41 4.95 -6.87
CA TYR A 96 -15.00 3.58 -6.56
C TYR A 96 -15.67 2.56 -7.50
N LYS A 97 -16.97 2.73 -7.78
CA LYS A 97 -17.69 1.86 -8.71
C LYS A 97 -17.14 1.97 -10.14
N GLU A 98 -16.83 3.20 -10.60
CA GLU A 98 -16.19 3.41 -11.91
C GLU A 98 -14.84 2.71 -11.98
N MET A 99 -14.03 2.78 -10.91
CA MET A 99 -12.76 2.04 -10.84
C MET A 99 -12.98 0.54 -10.99
N LEU A 100 -13.88 -0.07 -10.22
CA LEU A 100 -14.12 -1.51 -10.30
C LEU A 100 -14.61 -1.91 -11.70
N ALA A 101 -15.56 -1.17 -12.27
CA ALA A 101 -16.05 -1.41 -13.64
C ALA A 101 -14.91 -1.31 -14.65
N TYR A 102 -14.03 -0.31 -14.55
CA TYR A 102 -12.87 -0.17 -15.42
C TYR A 102 -11.90 -1.35 -15.29
N LEU A 103 -11.61 -1.80 -14.07
CA LEU A 103 -10.73 -2.95 -13.84
C LEU A 103 -11.33 -4.23 -14.46
N GLU A 104 -12.62 -4.47 -14.24
CA GLU A 104 -13.36 -5.62 -14.80
C GLU A 104 -13.39 -5.60 -16.35
N GLU A 105 -13.77 -4.47 -16.95
CA GLU A 105 -13.84 -4.28 -18.40
C GLU A 105 -12.48 -4.46 -19.11
N ASN A 106 -11.40 -4.11 -18.43
CA ASN A 106 -10.03 -4.22 -18.96
C ASN A 106 -9.31 -5.50 -18.50
N HIS A 107 -10.02 -6.44 -17.87
CA HIS A 107 -9.47 -7.71 -17.38
C HIS A 107 -8.28 -7.53 -16.43
N ILE A 108 -8.28 -6.46 -15.64
CA ILE A 108 -7.28 -6.18 -14.60
C ILE A 108 -7.74 -6.84 -13.30
N SER A 109 -6.99 -7.83 -12.83
CA SER A 109 -7.34 -8.57 -11.61
C SER A 109 -7.24 -7.68 -10.38
N HIS A 110 -8.24 -7.77 -9.51
CA HIS A 110 -8.28 -7.02 -8.24
C HIS A 110 -8.89 -7.86 -7.11
N ILE A 111 -8.56 -7.51 -5.86
CA ILE A 111 -9.09 -8.15 -4.65
C ILE A 111 -9.35 -7.12 -3.55
N GLY A 112 -10.23 -7.46 -2.62
CA GLY A 112 -10.52 -6.65 -1.43
C GLY A 112 -11.80 -5.82 -1.54
N SER A 113 -12.54 -5.86 -2.66
CA SER A 113 -13.90 -5.32 -2.69
C SER A 113 -14.86 -6.21 -1.87
N LYS A 114 -16.01 -5.67 -1.43
CA LYS A 114 -17.05 -6.50 -0.75
C LYS A 114 -17.53 -7.69 -1.60
N ARG A 115 -17.47 -7.54 -2.95
CA ARG A 115 -17.87 -8.61 -3.89
C ARG A 115 -16.75 -9.59 -4.20
N GLN A 116 -15.51 -9.14 -4.21
CA GLN A 116 -14.33 -9.92 -4.54
C GLN A 116 -13.26 -9.78 -3.46
N LYS A 117 -13.47 -10.45 -2.33
CA LYS A 117 -12.60 -10.44 -1.16
C LYS A 117 -11.28 -11.16 -1.41
N LYS A 118 -11.28 -12.15 -2.32
CA LYS A 118 -10.18 -13.06 -2.60
C LYS A 118 -10.07 -13.39 -4.08
N SER A 119 -8.93 -13.98 -4.46
CA SER A 119 -8.68 -14.53 -5.80
C SER A 119 -7.91 -15.83 -5.68
N VAL A 120 -8.06 -16.69 -6.69
CA VAL A 120 -7.25 -17.90 -6.83
C VAL A 120 -6.62 -17.87 -8.21
N PHE A 121 -5.33 -18.12 -8.30
CA PHE A 121 -4.58 -18.19 -9.55
C PHE A 121 -3.52 -19.28 -9.51
N THR A 122 -3.07 -19.72 -10.68
CA THR A 122 -2.01 -20.73 -10.77
C THR A 122 -0.67 -20.07 -11.06
N HIS A 123 0.35 -20.37 -10.28
CA HIS A 123 1.71 -19.92 -10.51
C HIS A 123 2.72 -21.02 -10.19
N GLN A 124 3.70 -21.26 -11.08
CA GLN A 124 4.70 -22.34 -10.95
C GLN A 124 4.07 -23.71 -10.60
N GLY A 125 2.91 -24.03 -11.21
CA GLY A 125 2.19 -25.29 -10.99
C GLY A 125 1.47 -25.41 -9.65
N LYS A 126 1.39 -24.34 -8.85
CA LYS A 126 0.68 -24.27 -7.57
C LYS A 126 -0.59 -23.44 -7.69
N GLN A 127 -1.64 -23.84 -7.01
CA GLN A 127 -2.85 -23.06 -6.79
C GLN A 127 -2.60 -22.10 -5.62
N ILE A 128 -2.66 -20.79 -5.88
CA ILE A 128 -2.41 -19.73 -4.89
C ILE A 128 -3.73 -19.06 -4.59
N GLY A 129 -4.14 -19.12 -3.31
CA GLY A 129 -5.27 -18.34 -2.81
C GLY A 129 -4.75 -17.06 -2.14
N ILE A 130 -5.34 -15.91 -2.46
CA ILE A 130 -5.03 -14.65 -1.81
C ILE A 130 -6.31 -13.93 -1.41
N LEU A 131 -6.36 -13.42 -0.19
CA LEU A 131 -7.45 -12.57 0.29
C LEU A 131 -6.91 -11.19 0.71
N ALA A 132 -7.73 -10.14 0.58
CA ALA A 132 -7.35 -8.80 0.98
C ALA A 132 -8.49 -8.09 1.72
N PHE A 133 -8.13 -7.37 2.79
CA PHE A 133 -9.05 -6.52 3.55
C PHE A 133 -8.32 -5.37 4.22
N SER A 134 -9.08 -4.40 4.71
CA SER A 134 -8.57 -3.32 5.55
C SER A 134 -9.02 -3.50 6.99
N GLN A 135 -8.07 -3.51 7.92
CA GLN A 135 -8.32 -3.39 9.36
C GLN A 135 -8.17 -1.93 9.83
N ARG A 136 -8.04 -1.02 8.86
CA ARG A 136 -8.08 0.42 9.07
C ARG A 136 -9.46 0.96 8.74
N PRO A 137 -10.11 1.75 9.63
CA PRO A 137 -11.36 2.45 9.29
C PRO A 137 -11.18 3.34 8.06
N ASP A 138 -12.20 3.42 7.22
CA ASP A 138 -12.21 4.37 6.11
C ASP A 138 -12.26 5.81 6.63
N ASN A 139 -11.52 6.72 5.99
CA ASN A 139 -11.44 8.12 6.41
C ASN A 139 -12.59 8.99 5.87
N PHE A 140 -13.40 8.48 4.93
CA PHE A 140 -14.35 9.27 4.13
C PHE A 140 -15.79 8.78 4.22
N THR A 141 -16.00 7.51 4.62
CA THR A 141 -17.33 6.91 4.75
C THR A 141 -17.37 5.88 5.90
N ASN A 142 -18.53 5.77 6.54
CA ASN A 142 -18.79 4.74 7.55
C ASN A 142 -19.26 3.40 6.95
N ASP A 143 -19.59 3.38 5.65
CA ASP A 143 -19.98 2.17 4.92
C ASP A 143 -19.15 2.04 3.62
N PRO A 144 -17.87 1.67 3.72
CA PRO A 144 -17.02 1.50 2.54
C PRO A 144 -17.49 0.33 1.67
N LEU A 145 -17.25 0.42 0.35
CA LEU A 145 -17.62 -0.63 -0.60
C LEU A 145 -16.53 -1.72 -0.72
N TYR A 146 -15.39 -1.57 -0.07
CA TYR A 146 -14.37 -2.59 0.06
C TYR A 146 -14.56 -3.40 1.35
N TRP A 147 -13.88 -4.53 1.48
CA TRP A 147 -13.92 -5.39 2.68
C TRP A 147 -13.12 -4.73 3.81
N SER A 148 -13.86 -4.12 4.72
CA SER A 148 -13.33 -3.29 5.79
C SER A 148 -13.74 -3.83 7.15
N LEU A 149 -12.80 -3.81 8.09
CA LEU A 149 -13.00 -4.18 9.50
C LEU A 149 -13.76 -5.50 9.69
N PRO A 150 -13.37 -6.59 8.99
CA PRO A 150 -14.06 -7.86 9.17
C PRO A 150 -13.87 -8.41 10.58
N GLU A 151 -14.90 -9.08 11.07
CA GLU A 151 -14.82 -9.86 12.28
C GLU A 151 -13.92 -11.09 12.10
N TYR A 152 -13.33 -11.59 13.18
CA TYR A 152 -12.44 -12.76 13.15
C TYR A 152 -13.08 -13.99 12.51
N SER A 153 -14.38 -14.21 12.76
CA SER A 153 -15.15 -15.30 12.15
C SER A 153 -15.28 -15.16 10.63
N GLU A 154 -15.46 -13.92 10.13
CA GLU A 154 -15.52 -13.67 8.69
C GLU A 154 -14.18 -13.95 8.03
N ILE A 155 -13.06 -13.47 8.63
CA ILE A 155 -11.71 -13.74 8.16
C ILE A 155 -11.46 -15.25 8.09
N LYS A 156 -11.80 -15.99 9.16
CA LYS A 156 -11.66 -17.45 9.21
C LYS A 156 -12.44 -18.14 8.09
N ASN A 157 -13.70 -17.79 7.89
CA ASN A 157 -14.53 -18.37 6.83
C ASN A 157 -13.94 -18.16 5.44
N GLU A 158 -13.38 -16.98 5.16
CA GLU A 158 -12.73 -16.71 3.87
C GLU A 158 -11.41 -17.48 3.72
N ILE A 159 -10.63 -17.67 4.78
CA ILE A 159 -9.42 -18.50 4.77
C ILE A 159 -9.78 -19.96 4.53
N GLU A 160 -10.78 -20.50 5.24
CA GLU A 160 -11.25 -21.89 5.10
C GLU A 160 -11.75 -22.16 3.68
N SER A 161 -12.36 -21.18 3.01
CA SER A 161 -12.80 -21.30 1.62
C SER A 161 -11.65 -21.40 0.60
N LEU A 162 -10.40 -21.17 1.03
CA LEU A 162 -9.17 -21.35 0.26
C LEU A 162 -8.43 -22.66 0.61
N ALA A 163 -9.06 -23.59 1.34
CA ALA A 163 -8.44 -24.82 1.83
C ALA A 163 -7.83 -25.69 0.73
N ASP A 164 -8.42 -25.68 -0.47
CA ASP A 164 -7.95 -26.45 -1.62
C ASP A 164 -6.70 -25.83 -2.30
N CYS A 165 -6.33 -24.61 -1.94
CA CYS A 165 -5.14 -23.95 -2.45
C CYS A 165 -3.86 -24.54 -1.83
N ASN A 166 -2.80 -24.65 -2.66
CA ASN A 166 -1.49 -25.12 -2.20
C ASN A 166 -0.77 -24.11 -1.29
N TYR A 167 -1.07 -22.81 -1.46
CA TYR A 167 -0.47 -21.72 -0.71
C TYR A 167 -1.47 -20.58 -0.55
N ARG A 168 -1.59 -20.03 0.65
CA ARG A 168 -2.59 -19.01 1.01
C ARG A 168 -1.92 -17.77 1.53
N ILE A 169 -2.27 -16.63 0.94
CA ILE A 169 -1.69 -15.33 1.27
C ILE A 169 -2.79 -14.43 1.84
N ALA A 170 -2.53 -13.77 2.97
CA ALA A 170 -3.32 -12.66 3.46
C ALA A 170 -2.60 -11.33 3.13
N TYR A 171 -3.32 -10.38 2.54
CA TYR A 171 -2.82 -9.08 2.10
C TYR A 171 -3.64 -7.99 2.80
N VAL A 172 -3.08 -7.39 3.86
CA VAL A 172 -3.85 -6.64 4.86
C VAL A 172 -3.39 -5.19 4.98
N HIS A 173 -4.33 -4.26 4.84
CA HIS A 173 -4.11 -2.82 5.04
C HIS A 173 -4.49 -2.44 6.48
N TRP A 174 -3.51 -2.17 7.35
CA TRP A 174 -3.71 -2.07 8.79
C TRP A 174 -2.73 -1.17 9.54
N GLY A 175 -2.95 -1.01 10.85
CA GLY A 175 -2.02 -0.34 11.76
C GLY A 175 -2.15 1.17 11.75
N ASN A 176 -1.10 1.85 12.19
CA ASN A 176 -1.00 3.31 12.20
C ASN A 176 0.11 3.79 11.26
N GLU A 177 -0.10 4.97 10.68
CA GLU A 177 0.90 5.61 9.81
C GLU A 177 2.16 6.00 10.59
N PHE A 178 3.30 5.96 9.90
CA PHE A 178 4.59 6.55 10.31
C PHE A 178 5.28 5.86 11.48
N ILE A 179 4.91 4.64 11.86
CA ILE A 179 5.58 3.84 12.89
C ILE A 179 6.24 2.61 12.29
N ASP A 180 7.38 2.19 12.82
CA ASP A 180 8.24 1.11 12.29
C ASP A 180 8.07 -0.24 13.00
N PHE A 181 7.11 -0.35 13.90
CA PHE A 181 6.72 -1.62 14.53
C PHE A 181 5.21 -1.76 14.67
N PRO A 182 4.67 -2.99 14.66
CA PRO A 182 3.24 -3.22 14.73
C PRO A 182 2.69 -2.96 16.14
N TYR A 183 1.41 -2.59 16.20
CA TYR A 183 0.67 -2.58 17.47
C TYR A 183 0.29 -4.01 17.87
N LYS A 184 0.16 -4.26 19.17
CA LYS A 184 -0.12 -5.59 19.74
C LYS A 184 -1.34 -6.29 19.12
N ASP A 185 -2.41 -5.54 18.78
CA ASP A 185 -3.62 -6.11 18.20
C ASP A 185 -3.37 -6.60 16.75
N GLN A 186 -2.43 -5.96 16.01
CA GLN A 186 -1.99 -6.44 14.71
C GLN A 186 -1.28 -7.79 14.85
N VAL A 187 -0.39 -7.93 15.86
CA VAL A 187 0.32 -9.19 16.14
C VAL A 187 -0.67 -10.29 16.47
N GLN A 188 -1.67 -10.03 17.32
CA GLN A 188 -2.71 -10.99 17.69
C GLN A 188 -3.51 -11.44 16.46
N LEU A 189 -3.95 -10.51 15.62
CA LEU A 189 -4.68 -10.80 14.39
C LEU A 189 -3.83 -11.60 13.40
N ALA A 190 -2.54 -11.25 13.26
CA ALA A 190 -1.60 -11.97 12.41
C ALA A 190 -1.47 -13.43 12.83
N HIS A 191 -1.22 -13.69 14.12
CA HIS A 191 -1.15 -15.04 14.67
C HIS A 191 -2.43 -15.82 14.44
N TYR A 192 -3.59 -15.20 14.69
CA TYR A 192 -4.88 -15.82 14.42
C TYR A 192 -5.04 -16.24 12.95
N MET A 193 -4.67 -15.40 11.99
CA MET A 193 -4.77 -15.74 10.57
C MET A 193 -3.85 -16.91 10.20
N ILE A 194 -2.62 -16.95 10.73
CA ILE A 194 -1.71 -18.09 10.54
C ILE A 194 -2.34 -19.37 11.13
N GLU A 195 -2.95 -19.28 12.31
CA GLU A 195 -3.64 -20.43 12.95
C GLU A 195 -4.84 -20.91 12.15
N CYS A 196 -5.53 -20.02 11.47
CA CYS A 196 -6.62 -20.35 10.54
C CYS A 196 -6.12 -20.95 9.21
N GLY A 197 -4.82 -20.92 8.93
CA GLY A 197 -4.23 -21.59 7.77
C GLY A 197 -3.63 -20.69 6.72
N ILE A 198 -3.35 -19.43 6.98
CA ILE A 198 -2.54 -18.57 6.10
C ILE A 198 -1.08 -19.03 6.12
N ASP A 199 -0.45 -19.06 4.94
CA ASP A 199 0.93 -19.49 4.75
C ASP A 199 1.91 -18.30 4.67
N LEU A 200 1.42 -17.12 4.25
CA LEU A 200 2.17 -15.88 4.19
C LEU A 200 1.24 -14.70 4.48
N LEU A 201 1.64 -13.84 5.41
CA LEU A 201 0.91 -12.61 5.70
C LEU A 201 1.72 -11.39 5.29
N ILE A 202 1.09 -10.47 4.56
CA ILE A 202 1.66 -9.23 4.07
C ILE A 202 0.81 -8.05 4.55
N GLY A 203 1.42 -7.15 5.30
CA GLY A 203 0.82 -5.93 5.80
C GLY A 203 1.25 -4.68 5.03
N MET A 204 0.39 -3.64 5.06
CA MET A 204 0.58 -2.34 4.43
C MET A 204 -0.14 -1.24 5.23
N HIS A 205 -0.04 0.01 4.83
CA HIS A 205 -0.61 1.22 5.42
C HIS A 205 0.36 2.05 6.28
N PRO A 206 1.27 1.51 7.11
CA PRO A 206 2.15 2.36 7.91
C PRO A 206 3.02 3.32 7.08
N HIS A 207 3.14 3.12 5.77
CA HIS A 207 4.03 3.86 4.86
C HIS A 207 5.51 3.82 5.26
N ARG A 208 5.84 3.04 6.27
CA ARG A 208 7.19 2.70 6.71
C ARG A 208 7.36 1.19 6.64
N LEU A 209 8.56 0.77 6.33
CA LEU A 209 8.93 -0.63 6.52
C LEU A 209 8.78 -0.98 8.00
N GLN A 210 8.13 -2.11 8.28
CA GLN A 210 8.09 -2.74 9.60
C GLN A 210 8.75 -4.11 9.50
N GLY A 211 9.20 -4.63 10.64
CA GLY A 211 9.83 -5.92 10.72
C GLY A 211 8.91 -7.09 10.33
N TYR A 212 9.52 -8.26 10.28
CA TYR A 212 8.79 -9.51 10.10
C TYR A 212 8.99 -10.42 11.32
N GLU A 213 8.16 -11.45 11.43
CA GLU A 213 8.40 -12.60 12.29
C GLU A 213 8.11 -13.91 11.56
N ILE A 214 8.66 -15.00 12.09
CA ILE A 214 8.31 -16.36 11.67
C ILE A 214 7.49 -17.00 12.79
N TYR A 215 6.17 -17.06 12.59
CA TYR A 215 5.24 -17.67 13.53
C TYR A 215 4.77 -19.03 13.01
N LYS A 216 4.96 -20.10 13.80
CA LYS A 216 4.65 -21.49 13.39
C LYS A 216 5.24 -21.87 12.01
N GLY A 217 6.45 -21.38 11.70
CA GLY A 217 7.13 -21.62 10.43
C GLY A 217 6.60 -20.83 9.23
N LYS A 218 5.74 -19.82 9.44
CA LYS A 218 5.16 -18.96 8.41
C LYS A 218 5.63 -17.53 8.58
N TYR A 219 5.92 -16.86 7.47
CA TYR A 219 6.34 -15.45 7.48
C TYR A 219 5.14 -14.51 7.65
N ILE A 220 5.32 -13.52 8.51
CA ILE A 220 4.43 -12.39 8.71
C ILE A 220 5.26 -11.12 8.50
N PHE A 221 5.03 -10.39 7.41
CA PHE A 221 5.60 -9.06 7.18
C PHE A 221 4.57 -8.02 7.59
N TYR A 222 4.86 -7.22 8.61
CA TYR A 222 3.88 -6.28 9.19
C TYR A 222 3.62 -5.06 8.34
N SER A 223 4.63 -4.57 7.60
CA SER A 223 4.47 -3.56 6.56
C SER A 223 5.61 -3.62 5.56
N LEU A 224 5.29 -3.67 4.28
CA LEU A 224 6.30 -3.59 3.22
C LEU A 224 6.75 -2.15 2.96
N GLY A 225 6.10 -1.14 3.53
CA GLY A 225 6.31 0.27 3.19
C GLY A 225 5.69 0.66 1.85
N ASN A 226 6.18 1.74 1.26
CA ASN A 226 5.70 2.25 -0.02
C ASN A 226 6.40 1.57 -1.21
N CYS A 227 5.71 1.51 -2.36
CA CYS A 227 6.33 1.14 -3.64
C CYS A 227 6.40 2.36 -4.56
N VAL A 228 5.26 2.95 -4.91
CA VAL A 228 5.18 4.21 -5.64
C VAL A 228 4.35 5.17 -4.80
N PHE A 229 4.97 6.16 -4.20
CA PHE A 229 4.24 7.06 -3.30
C PHE A 229 4.94 8.41 -3.17
N ASN A 230 4.16 9.49 -3.18
CA ASN A 230 4.63 10.87 -3.11
C ASN A 230 4.94 11.34 -1.68
N MET A 231 5.73 10.58 -0.94
CA MET A 231 6.21 10.93 0.40
C MET A 231 7.71 11.17 0.38
N LYS A 232 8.14 12.36 0.89
CA LYS A 232 9.55 12.78 0.93
C LYS A 232 10.22 12.62 2.28
N TRP A 233 9.47 12.23 3.31
CA TRP A 233 10.06 11.93 4.60
C TRP A 233 10.89 10.64 4.51
N GLU A 234 12.18 10.75 4.84
CA GLU A 234 13.16 9.68 4.59
C GLU A 234 12.72 8.29 5.05
N PRO A 235 12.14 8.10 6.27
CA PRO A 235 11.68 6.77 6.70
C PRO A 235 10.58 6.14 5.83
N THR A 236 9.87 6.91 5.02
CA THR A 236 8.84 6.39 4.11
C THR A 236 9.36 6.03 2.71
N ARG A 237 10.68 6.17 2.49
CA ARG A 237 11.32 5.92 1.20
C ARG A 237 11.99 4.55 1.11
N TYR A 238 12.12 3.84 2.23
CA TYR A 238 12.65 2.48 2.30
C TYR A 238 11.52 1.48 2.38
N SER A 239 11.62 0.42 1.58
CA SER A 239 10.62 -0.64 1.48
C SER A 239 11.25 -1.93 0.97
N ILE A 240 10.44 -2.97 0.81
CA ILE A 240 10.89 -4.24 0.23
C ILE A 240 9.90 -4.76 -0.81
N VAL A 241 10.43 -5.61 -1.70
CA VAL A 241 9.64 -6.57 -2.49
C VAL A 241 9.76 -7.92 -1.81
N VAL A 242 8.65 -8.54 -1.44
CA VAL A 242 8.63 -9.93 -0.99
C VAL A 242 8.50 -10.83 -2.21
N ASN A 243 9.39 -11.82 -2.30
CA ASN A 243 9.44 -12.80 -3.38
C ASN A 243 8.97 -14.16 -2.86
N VAL A 244 8.10 -14.83 -3.61
CA VAL A 244 7.71 -16.22 -3.37
C VAL A 244 8.08 -17.05 -4.60
N ASP A 245 8.99 -18.01 -4.41
CA ASP A 245 9.50 -18.86 -5.49
C ASP A 245 9.40 -20.34 -5.11
N PHE A 246 8.41 -21.04 -5.69
CA PHE A 246 8.16 -22.47 -5.43
C PHE A 246 9.21 -23.40 -6.04
N ASN A 247 10.14 -22.86 -6.84
CA ASN A 247 11.25 -23.61 -7.42
C ASN A 247 12.58 -23.37 -6.67
N SER A 248 12.58 -22.56 -5.62
CA SER A 248 13.75 -22.26 -4.77
C SER A 248 13.72 -23.05 -3.48
N ASP A 249 14.90 -23.40 -2.96
CA ASP A 249 15.05 -23.95 -1.60
C ASP A 249 14.60 -22.94 -0.52
N GLN A 250 14.76 -21.66 -0.80
CA GLN A 250 14.22 -20.56 0.00
C GLN A 250 12.91 -20.06 -0.63
N LEU A 251 11.79 -20.58 -0.14
CA LEU A 251 10.46 -20.24 -0.67
C LEU A 251 10.14 -18.74 -0.61
N VAL A 252 10.47 -18.08 0.49
CA VAL A 252 10.21 -16.66 0.74
C VAL A 252 11.52 -15.92 0.91
N SER A 253 11.71 -14.85 0.15
CA SER A 253 12.84 -13.94 0.24
C SER A 253 12.39 -12.50 0.01
N TYR A 254 13.26 -11.53 0.14
CA TYR A 254 12.94 -10.12 -0.12
C TYR A 254 14.13 -9.38 -0.75
N ASP A 255 13.82 -8.31 -1.47
CA ASP A 255 14.80 -7.35 -1.99
C ASP A 255 14.44 -5.95 -1.48
N TYR A 256 15.45 -5.16 -1.13
CA TYR A 256 15.23 -3.78 -0.69
C TYR A 256 14.92 -2.84 -1.85
N LEU A 257 14.02 -1.90 -1.59
CA LEU A 257 13.69 -0.80 -2.47
C LEU A 257 13.97 0.55 -1.81
N TYR A 258 14.35 1.51 -2.64
CA TYR A 258 14.39 2.93 -2.28
C TYR A 258 13.57 3.74 -3.27
N ILE A 259 12.72 4.62 -2.74
CA ILE A 259 11.91 5.52 -3.54
C ILE A 259 12.71 6.80 -3.81
N GLY A 260 13.05 7.03 -5.07
CA GLY A 260 13.83 8.18 -5.53
C GLY A 260 13.09 9.52 -5.37
N ASP A 261 13.73 10.62 -5.75
CA ASP A 261 13.12 11.96 -5.68
C ASP A 261 11.96 12.16 -6.67
N ASN A 262 11.89 11.30 -7.69
CA ASN A 262 10.76 11.20 -8.62
C ASN A 262 9.61 10.32 -8.08
N PHE A 263 9.71 9.84 -6.83
CA PHE A 263 8.77 8.93 -6.17
C PHE A 263 8.65 7.53 -6.81
N PHE A 264 9.62 7.14 -7.64
CA PHE A 264 9.67 5.82 -8.27
C PHE A 264 10.64 4.90 -7.53
N PRO A 265 10.29 3.62 -7.35
CA PRO A 265 11.11 2.64 -6.65
C PRO A 265 12.30 2.18 -7.51
N ARG A 266 13.39 1.84 -6.84
CA ARG A 266 14.53 1.13 -7.41
C ARG A 266 15.11 0.16 -6.41
N TYR A 267 15.67 -0.94 -6.87
CA TYR A 267 16.42 -1.85 -6.03
C TYR A 267 17.67 -1.19 -5.45
N ILE A 268 17.99 -1.53 -4.21
CA ILE A 268 19.22 -1.12 -3.52
C ILE A 268 19.84 -2.32 -2.81
N ASP A 269 21.19 -2.37 -2.78
CA ASP A 269 21.94 -3.43 -2.09
C ASP A 269 22.31 -3.03 -0.65
N ASN A 270 22.40 -1.74 -0.36
CA ASN A 270 22.76 -1.21 0.95
C ASN A 270 21.62 -0.39 1.53
N ILE A 271 21.27 -0.67 2.76
CA ILE A 271 20.23 0.03 3.52
C ILE A 271 20.85 0.52 4.86
N PRO A 272 20.49 1.71 5.36
CA PRO A 272 20.88 2.13 6.71
C PRO A 272 20.33 1.16 7.77
N ASP A 273 21.12 0.88 8.81
CA ASP A 273 20.79 -0.08 9.86
C ASP A 273 19.41 0.16 10.50
N GLU A 274 19.02 1.43 10.64
CA GLU A 274 17.72 1.83 11.21
C GLU A 274 16.50 1.48 10.32
N TYR A 275 16.70 1.15 9.04
CA TYR A 275 15.67 0.70 8.10
C TYR A 275 15.87 -0.75 7.67
N ASP A 276 16.91 -1.43 8.17
CA ASP A 276 17.14 -2.84 7.91
C ASP A 276 16.01 -3.68 8.51
N ILE A 277 15.41 -4.55 7.69
CA ILE A 277 14.25 -5.34 8.13
C ILE A 277 14.62 -6.33 9.25
N GLU A 278 15.88 -6.80 9.32
CA GLU A 278 16.35 -7.67 10.40
C GLU A 278 16.41 -6.88 11.72
N HIS A 279 16.87 -5.62 11.67
CA HIS A 279 16.79 -4.73 12.82
C HIS A 279 15.32 -4.49 13.22
N LEU A 280 14.46 -4.14 12.27
CA LEU A 280 13.05 -3.89 12.52
C LEU A 280 12.31 -5.14 13.03
N ALA A 281 12.74 -6.35 12.66
CA ALA A 281 12.19 -7.61 13.18
C ALA A 281 12.40 -7.75 14.69
N THR A 282 13.48 -7.20 15.24
CA THR A 282 13.71 -7.16 16.69
C THR A 282 12.70 -6.31 17.45
N LEU A 283 12.02 -5.38 16.76
CA LEU A 283 11.03 -4.46 17.33
C LEU A 283 9.62 -5.03 17.34
N VAL A 284 9.34 -6.11 16.60
CA VAL A 284 7.98 -6.68 16.47
C VAL A 284 7.37 -7.05 17.81
N ASN A 285 8.16 -7.65 18.70
CA ASN A 285 7.74 -8.05 20.04
C ASN A 285 8.02 -6.99 21.11
N HIS A 286 8.28 -5.75 20.69
CA HIS A 286 8.57 -4.67 21.61
C HIS A 286 7.30 -4.31 22.38
N SER A 287 7.25 -4.73 23.66
CA SER A 287 6.11 -4.45 24.55
C SER A 287 6.12 -2.97 24.96
N ILE A 288 5.52 -2.13 24.16
CA ILE A 288 5.31 -0.72 24.48
C ILE A 288 3.90 -0.51 25.05
N GLU A 289 3.79 0.25 26.14
CA GLU A 289 2.52 0.73 26.66
C GLU A 289 1.81 1.58 25.60
N ASN A 290 0.49 1.48 25.53
CA ASN A 290 -0.34 2.17 24.53
C ASN A 290 -0.03 3.68 24.43
N GLU A 291 0.15 4.34 25.56
CA GLU A 291 0.43 5.79 25.59
C GLU A 291 1.75 6.13 24.89
N LYS A 292 2.79 5.33 25.10
CA LYS A 292 4.10 5.52 24.44
C LYS A 292 4.02 5.23 22.93
N TYR A 293 3.29 4.18 22.55
CA TYR A 293 3.06 3.86 21.15
C TYR A 293 2.42 5.04 20.39
N TYR A 294 1.31 5.57 20.92
CA TYR A 294 0.62 6.70 20.27
C TYR A 294 1.41 8.00 20.35
N ALA A 295 2.20 8.21 21.42
CA ALA A 295 3.11 9.36 21.50
C ALA A 295 4.16 9.31 20.39
N GLU A 296 4.69 8.14 20.06
CA GLU A 296 5.65 7.95 18.97
C GLU A 296 5.00 8.16 17.60
N VAL A 297 3.83 7.57 17.34
CA VAL A 297 3.03 7.85 16.12
C VAL A 297 2.84 9.35 15.94
N PHE A 298 2.47 10.07 16.99
CA PHE A 298 2.24 11.51 16.94
C PHE A 298 3.53 12.31 16.71
N CYS A 299 4.65 11.88 17.30
CA CYS A 299 5.97 12.48 17.07
C CYS A 299 6.38 12.36 15.60
N ASN A 300 6.26 11.16 15.04
CA ASN A 300 6.60 10.85 13.66
C ASN A 300 5.70 11.62 12.66
N LEU A 301 4.41 11.73 12.95
CA LEU A 301 3.48 12.55 12.16
C LEU A 301 3.90 14.05 12.16
N LYS A 302 4.39 14.58 13.28
CA LYS A 302 4.92 15.96 13.33
C LYS A 302 6.17 16.12 12.47
N GLN A 303 7.07 15.15 12.48
CA GLN A 303 8.27 15.16 11.63
C GLN A 303 7.90 15.10 10.16
N TYR A 304 7.03 14.18 9.76
CA TYR A 304 6.48 14.09 8.40
C TYR A 304 5.88 15.43 7.95
N ARG A 305 5.02 16.05 8.77
CA ARG A 305 4.42 17.37 8.46
C ARG A 305 5.46 18.48 8.34
N LYS A 306 6.55 18.43 9.11
CA LYS A 306 7.66 19.39 9.01
C LYS A 306 8.38 19.23 7.66
N VAL A 307 8.70 18.01 7.24
CA VAL A 307 9.33 17.74 5.94
C VAL A 307 8.45 18.25 4.80
N ASN A 308 7.15 17.95 4.83
CA ASN A 308 6.22 18.42 3.80
C ASN A 308 6.12 19.95 3.70
N ARG A 309 6.17 20.66 4.83
CA ARG A 309 6.20 22.15 4.84
C ARG A 309 7.47 22.69 4.18
N VAL A 310 8.61 22.10 4.49
CA VAL A 310 9.90 22.49 3.89
C VAL A 310 9.88 22.22 2.40
N ASP A 311 9.38 21.05 1.99
CA ASP A 311 9.26 20.68 0.59
C ASP A 311 8.32 21.60 -0.18
N PHE A 312 7.17 21.95 0.40
CA PHE A 312 6.25 22.92 -0.17
C PHE A 312 6.93 24.27 -0.45
N ILE A 313 7.68 24.79 0.53
CA ILE A 313 8.40 26.07 0.37
C ILE A 313 9.46 25.98 -0.75
N LYS A 314 10.22 24.89 -0.81
CA LYS A 314 11.25 24.67 -1.84
C LYS A 314 10.65 24.59 -3.24
N ASN A 315 9.45 24.03 -3.37
CA ASN A 315 8.81 23.76 -4.66
C ASN A 315 7.75 24.80 -5.05
N VAL A 316 7.63 25.89 -4.31
CA VAL A 316 6.62 26.95 -4.59
C VAL A 316 6.63 27.40 -6.05
N HIS A 317 7.80 27.46 -6.67
CA HIS A 317 7.97 27.88 -8.06
C HIS A 317 7.45 26.88 -9.11
N ASN A 318 7.23 25.61 -8.73
CA ASN A 318 6.71 24.55 -9.61
C ASN A 318 5.18 24.54 -9.69
N PHE A 319 4.48 25.18 -8.73
CA PHE A 319 3.02 25.20 -8.72
C PHE A 319 2.47 26.13 -9.79
N LYS A 320 1.41 25.70 -10.46
CA LYS A 320 0.56 26.63 -11.18
C LYS A 320 -0.11 27.59 -10.19
N PHE A 321 -0.23 28.85 -10.55
CA PHE A 321 -0.78 29.91 -9.66
C PHE A 321 -2.14 29.53 -9.04
N LYS A 322 -3.03 28.89 -9.81
CA LYS A 322 -4.32 28.42 -9.33
C LYS A 322 -4.20 27.35 -8.24
N ASP A 323 -3.30 26.37 -8.42
CA ASP A 323 -3.08 25.30 -7.46
C ASP A 323 -2.46 25.83 -6.18
N PHE A 324 -1.50 26.74 -6.29
CA PHE A 324 -0.92 27.45 -5.16
C PHE A 324 -1.98 28.18 -4.33
N LEU A 325 -2.87 28.96 -4.97
CA LEU A 325 -3.95 29.67 -4.26
C LEU A 325 -4.92 28.70 -3.56
N ASN A 326 -5.26 27.57 -4.19
CA ASN A 326 -6.12 26.55 -3.59
C ASN A 326 -5.47 25.95 -2.33
N ILE A 327 -4.18 25.62 -2.40
CA ILE A 327 -3.41 25.06 -1.28
C ILE A 327 -3.37 26.05 -0.11
N ILE A 328 -3.07 27.34 -0.37
CA ILE A 328 -3.05 28.38 0.67
C ILE A 328 -4.45 28.59 1.29
N SER A 329 -5.48 28.66 0.46
CA SER A 329 -6.86 28.80 0.93
C SER A 329 -7.27 27.66 1.89
N GLU A 330 -6.92 26.44 1.53
CA GLU A 330 -7.21 25.28 2.38
C GLU A 330 -6.40 25.27 3.68
N PHE A 331 -5.12 25.65 3.61
CA PHE A 331 -4.29 25.77 4.81
C PHE A 331 -4.86 26.80 5.82
N LEU A 332 -5.44 27.89 5.30
CA LEU A 332 -6.10 28.90 6.12
C LEU A 332 -7.44 28.42 6.73
N ARG A 333 -8.16 27.54 6.03
CA ARG A 333 -9.43 26.96 6.52
C ARG A 333 -9.26 25.90 7.60
N ARG A 334 -8.10 25.26 7.67
CA ARG A 334 -7.79 24.21 8.67
C ARG A 334 -7.22 24.75 9.98
N LYS A 335 -7.06 26.06 10.10
CA LYS A 335 -6.75 26.75 11.34
C LYS A 335 -8.02 27.15 12.08
#